data_9c8224fe8e3b851274ad93793f1f4811
#
_entry.id   9c8224fe8e3b851274ad93793f1f4811
#
_cell.length_a   1.000
_cell.length_b   1.000
_cell.length_c   1.000
_cell.angle_alpha   90.00
_cell.angle_beta   90.00
_cell.angle_gamma   90.00
#
_symmetry.space_group_name_H-M   'P 1'
#
loop_
_entity.id
_entity.type
_entity.pdbx_description
1 polymer ?
#
loop_
_entity_poly.entity_id
_entity_poly.type
_entity_poly.pdbx_seq_one_letter_code
_entity_poly.pdbx_strand_id
1 'polypeptide(L)'
;MELIQDKSTAIIPEGEYDVASNTVLRRGQVVVLTDGKVTAADASQSGAILGICLENHTGEASYLDPRANGVRIRVADGPNTIFACPAPVITATGGSTTTVADTALATFADDAFNGGVLKLVARTASSTNSGAIGTVYGISDYTGTSKTFTLDETLAGAVAAGDQYEVYPPIGSSLGSLDTNRDRLTLGSAASDFALKVVGHDVPNGRIYLMAKIHIYASSAE
;
A
#
# COMPACT_ATOMS: atom_id res chain seq x y z
N MET A 1 -1.04 -4.05 -7.48
CA MET A 1 -0.62 -2.66 -7.82
C MET A 1 -0.68 -2.45 -9.32
N GLU A 2 -0.84 -1.24 -9.75
CA GLU A 2 -0.83 -0.83 -11.15
C GLU A 2 0.38 0.08 -11.38
N LEU A 3 1.09 -0.16 -12.47
CA LEU A 3 2.24 0.63 -12.86
C LEU A 3 1.76 1.97 -13.44
N ILE A 4 2.29 3.08 -12.96
CA ILE A 4 1.87 4.42 -13.41
C ILE A 4 2.97 5.09 -14.20
N GLN A 5 4.17 5.21 -13.63
CA GLN A 5 5.23 6.00 -14.23
C GLN A 5 6.59 5.69 -13.60
N ASP A 6 7.65 5.86 -14.37
CA ASP A 6 9.00 6.07 -13.84
C ASP A 6 9.30 7.57 -13.79
N LYS A 7 9.80 8.07 -12.67
CA LYS A 7 10.14 9.49 -12.49
C LYS A 7 11.35 9.94 -13.32
N SER A 8 12.20 9.00 -13.70
CA SER A 8 13.47 9.30 -14.37
C SER A 8 13.38 9.23 -15.88
N THR A 9 12.43 8.47 -16.41
CA THR A 9 12.30 8.20 -17.84
C THR A 9 10.83 8.12 -18.26
N ALA A 10 10.57 8.36 -19.54
CA ALA A 10 9.25 8.13 -20.15
C ALA A 10 8.97 6.63 -20.38
N ILE A 11 9.99 5.80 -20.24
CA ILE A 11 9.91 4.34 -20.40
C ILE A 11 10.12 3.71 -19.03
N ILE A 12 9.22 2.82 -18.67
CA ILE A 12 9.33 2.06 -17.43
C ILE A 12 10.34 0.96 -17.67
N PRO A 13 11.44 0.90 -16.88
CA PRO A 13 12.39 -0.18 -16.97
C PRO A 13 11.72 -1.51 -16.64
N GLU A 14 11.97 -2.51 -17.48
CA GLU A 14 11.49 -3.88 -17.30
C GLU A 14 12.66 -4.85 -17.42
N GLY A 15 12.83 -5.70 -16.44
CA GLY A 15 13.80 -6.79 -16.47
C GLY A 15 13.14 -8.15 -16.53
N GLU A 16 13.83 -9.12 -17.08
CA GLU A 16 13.46 -10.55 -17.06
C GLU A 16 14.28 -11.28 -16.00
N TYR A 17 13.61 -11.99 -15.12
CA TYR A 17 14.22 -12.65 -13.97
C TYR A 17 13.77 -14.08 -13.83
N ASP A 18 14.68 -14.95 -13.39
CA ASP A 18 14.36 -16.33 -13.05
C ASP A 18 13.48 -16.37 -11.79
N VAL A 19 12.46 -17.22 -11.80
CA VAL A 19 11.55 -17.41 -10.65
C VAL A 19 12.07 -18.54 -9.77
N ALA A 20 11.93 -18.38 -8.47
CA ALA A 20 12.24 -19.45 -7.51
C ALA A 20 11.27 -20.64 -7.72
N SER A 21 11.77 -21.86 -7.52
CA SER A 21 10.97 -23.08 -7.67
C SER A 21 9.72 -23.05 -6.79
N ASN A 22 8.61 -23.55 -7.30
CA ASN A 22 7.31 -23.62 -6.62
C ASN A 22 6.75 -22.26 -6.17
N THR A 23 7.19 -21.17 -6.80
CA THR A 23 6.70 -19.82 -6.49
C THR A 23 5.53 -19.48 -7.40
N VAL A 24 4.39 -19.14 -6.80
CA VAL A 24 3.24 -18.57 -7.50
C VAL A 24 3.32 -17.07 -7.44
N LEU A 25 3.32 -16.40 -8.58
CA LEU A 25 3.35 -14.95 -8.69
C LEU A 25 2.15 -14.46 -9.49
N ARG A 26 1.63 -13.30 -9.12
CA ARG A 26 0.53 -12.65 -9.81
C ARG A 26 0.95 -11.29 -10.32
N ARG A 27 0.40 -10.91 -11.44
CA ARG A 27 0.56 -9.54 -11.94
C ARG A 27 0.14 -8.54 -10.87
N GLY A 28 0.97 -7.52 -10.67
CA GLY A 28 0.74 -6.48 -9.67
C GLY A 28 1.35 -6.78 -8.29
N GLN A 29 1.88 -7.96 -8.04
CA GLN A 29 2.56 -8.27 -6.78
C GLN A 29 3.90 -7.58 -6.65
N VAL A 30 4.21 -7.11 -5.44
CA VAL A 30 5.56 -6.69 -5.07
C VAL A 30 6.46 -7.92 -4.97
N VAL A 31 7.63 -7.84 -5.59
CA VAL A 31 8.60 -8.92 -5.66
C VAL A 31 9.98 -8.50 -5.18
N VAL A 32 10.71 -9.49 -4.70
CA VAL A 32 12.10 -9.37 -4.21
C VAL A 32 13.01 -10.38 -4.89
N LEU A 33 14.32 -10.20 -4.79
CA LEU A 33 15.29 -11.21 -5.18
C LEU A 33 15.79 -11.96 -3.94
N THR A 34 15.67 -13.29 -3.99
CA THR A 34 16.24 -14.21 -3.01
C THR A 34 17.15 -15.17 -3.76
N ASP A 35 18.42 -15.18 -3.44
CA ASP A 35 19.43 -15.99 -4.12
C ASP A 35 19.42 -15.84 -5.66
N GLY A 36 19.23 -14.59 -6.12
CA GLY A 36 19.19 -14.25 -7.55
C GLY A 36 17.91 -14.65 -8.28
N LYS A 37 16.91 -15.14 -7.56
CA LYS A 37 15.60 -15.53 -8.11
C LYS A 37 14.47 -14.69 -7.53
N VAL A 38 13.43 -14.48 -8.34
CA VAL A 38 12.27 -13.71 -7.93
C VAL A 38 11.33 -14.53 -7.05
N THR A 39 10.93 -13.92 -5.95
CA THR A 39 9.87 -14.39 -5.03
C THR A 39 8.91 -13.26 -4.70
N ALA A 40 7.73 -13.59 -4.17
CA ALA A 40 6.83 -12.57 -3.63
C ALA A 40 7.48 -11.92 -2.39
N ALA A 41 7.30 -10.62 -2.22
CA ALA A 41 7.72 -9.91 -1.02
C ALA A 41 6.95 -10.40 0.22
N ASP A 42 7.54 -10.25 1.40
CA ASP A 42 6.82 -10.49 2.66
C ASP A 42 5.78 -9.38 2.91
N ALA A 43 4.77 -9.68 3.73
CA ALA A 43 3.74 -8.70 4.09
C ALA A 43 4.34 -7.46 4.75
N SER A 44 5.29 -7.66 5.64
CA SER A 44 6.01 -6.62 6.38
C SER A 44 7.38 -6.32 5.78
N GLN A 45 7.52 -6.41 4.44
CA GLN A 45 8.79 -6.23 3.75
C GLN A 45 9.48 -4.93 4.16
N SER A 46 10.64 -5.04 4.80
CA SER A 46 11.50 -3.92 5.20
C SER A 46 12.80 -3.86 4.38
N GLY A 47 13.21 -4.98 3.80
CA GLY A 47 14.38 -5.06 2.92
C GLY A 47 14.12 -4.54 1.51
N ALA A 48 15.18 -4.49 0.71
CA ALA A 48 15.10 -4.02 -0.67
C ALA A 48 14.08 -4.82 -1.49
N ILE A 49 13.29 -4.12 -2.29
CA ILE A 49 12.40 -4.72 -3.29
C ILE A 49 13.02 -4.67 -4.68
N LEU A 50 12.65 -5.63 -5.53
CA LEU A 50 13.03 -5.61 -6.94
C LEU A 50 12.06 -4.73 -7.74
N GLY A 51 10.76 -4.87 -7.51
CA GLY A 51 9.74 -4.15 -8.27
C GLY A 51 8.36 -4.80 -8.21
N ILE A 52 7.61 -4.65 -9.29
CA ILE A 52 6.26 -5.20 -9.44
C ILE A 52 6.23 -6.21 -10.58
N CYS A 53 5.68 -7.39 -10.31
CA CYS A 53 5.48 -8.45 -11.29
C CYS A 53 4.50 -8.02 -12.38
N LEU A 54 4.86 -8.16 -13.63
CA LEU A 54 4.04 -7.77 -14.79
C LEU A 54 3.23 -8.94 -15.38
N GLU A 55 3.49 -10.15 -14.92
CA GLU A 55 2.91 -11.39 -15.45
C GLU A 55 2.40 -12.29 -14.33
N ASN A 56 1.55 -13.26 -14.70
CA ASN A 56 1.17 -14.33 -13.79
C ASN A 56 2.11 -15.54 -14.01
N HIS A 57 2.53 -16.14 -12.89
CA HIS A 57 3.29 -17.37 -12.87
C HIS A 57 2.65 -18.37 -11.90
N THR A 58 2.39 -19.59 -12.35
CA THR A 58 1.63 -20.61 -11.61
C THR A 58 2.49 -21.52 -10.73
N GLY A 59 3.80 -21.34 -10.72
CA GLY A 59 4.71 -22.15 -9.90
C GLY A 59 5.05 -23.53 -10.50
N GLU A 60 4.37 -23.95 -11.56
CA GLU A 60 4.69 -25.20 -12.25
C GLU A 60 5.86 -25.01 -13.20
N ALA A 61 6.90 -25.82 -13.02
CA ALA A 61 7.88 -26.01 -14.08
C ALA A 61 7.16 -26.70 -15.24
N SER A 62 6.88 -25.96 -16.31
CA SER A 62 6.30 -26.57 -17.51
C SER A 62 7.29 -27.60 -18.06
N TYR A 63 6.93 -28.85 -17.95
CA TYR A 63 7.71 -30.00 -18.48
C TYR A 63 7.93 -29.94 -20.01
N LEU A 64 7.30 -28.97 -20.66
CA LEU A 64 7.32 -28.79 -22.11
C LEU A 64 8.10 -27.55 -22.56
N ASP A 65 8.64 -26.75 -21.64
CA ASP A 65 9.50 -25.62 -22.03
C ASP A 65 10.95 -26.08 -22.09
N PRO A 66 11.59 -26.11 -23.29
CA PRO A 66 13.00 -26.43 -23.42
C PRO A 66 13.95 -25.41 -22.79
N ARG A 67 13.40 -24.31 -22.23
CA ARG A 67 14.11 -23.36 -21.35
C ARG A 67 14.17 -23.86 -19.90
N ALA A 68 14.14 -25.18 -19.69
CA ALA A 68 14.00 -25.90 -18.40
C ALA A 68 15.00 -25.54 -17.28
N ASN A 69 15.75 -24.45 -17.41
CA ASN A 69 16.64 -23.91 -16.38
C ASN A 69 16.16 -22.60 -15.74
N GLY A 70 14.90 -22.23 -15.90
CA GLY A 70 14.36 -21.04 -15.23
C GLY A 70 13.17 -20.49 -15.99
N VAL A 71 12.00 -20.57 -15.39
CA VAL A 71 10.87 -19.77 -15.86
C VAL A 71 11.19 -18.31 -15.53
N ARG A 72 11.22 -17.48 -16.57
CA ARG A 72 11.45 -16.04 -16.41
C ARG A 72 10.16 -15.29 -16.41
N ILE A 73 10.11 -14.26 -15.61
CA ILE A 73 9.02 -13.29 -15.57
C ILE A 73 9.54 -11.89 -15.80
N ARG A 74 8.68 -11.03 -16.34
CA ARG A 74 8.95 -9.61 -16.43
C ARG A 74 8.57 -8.88 -15.14
N VAL A 75 9.45 -8.02 -14.71
CA VAL A 75 9.30 -7.18 -13.53
C VAL A 75 9.54 -5.72 -13.93
N ALA A 76 8.66 -4.82 -13.50
CA ALA A 76 8.96 -3.39 -13.54
C ALA A 76 9.93 -3.06 -12.39
N ASP A 77 11.21 -2.92 -12.71
CA ASP A 77 12.32 -2.91 -11.77
C ASP A 77 13.05 -1.57 -11.66
N GLY A 78 12.48 -0.50 -12.20
CA GLY A 78 13.05 0.83 -12.07
C GLY A 78 13.01 1.34 -10.62
N PRO A 79 14.14 1.87 -10.08
CA PRO A 79 14.19 2.37 -8.69
C PRO A 79 13.26 3.56 -8.44
N ASN A 80 12.90 4.29 -9.48
CA ASN A 80 11.99 5.45 -9.43
C ASN A 80 10.59 5.14 -9.94
N THR A 81 10.26 3.88 -10.14
CA THR A 81 8.95 3.46 -10.66
C THR A 81 7.86 3.75 -9.65
N ILE A 82 6.77 4.38 -10.12
CA ILE A 82 5.60 4.70 -9.32
C ILE A 82 4.50 3.70 -9.60
N PHE A 83 3.95 3.14 -8.55
CA PHE A 83 2.86 2.17 -8.56
C PHE A 83 1.61 2.77 -7.93
N ALA A 84 0.45 2.55 -8.54
CA ALA A 84 -0.82 2.87 -7.91
C ALA A 84 -1.43 1.62 -7.26
N CYS A 85 -2.01 1.81 -6.10
CA CYS A 85 -2.90 0.82 -5.50
C CYS A 85 -4.13 1.50 -4.89
N PRO A 86 -5.22 0.77 -4.65
CA PRO A 86 -6.35 1.30 -3.90
C PRO A 86 -5.91 1.80 -2.53
N ALA A 87 -6.48 2.91 -2.07
CA ALA A 87 -6.30 3.37 -0.71
C ALA A 87 -6.85 2.32 0.27
N PRO A 88 -6.17 2.06 1.40
CA PRO A 88 -6.69 1.16 2.41
C PRO A 88 -7.98 1.73 3.01
N VAL A 89 -8.94 0.84 3.26
CA VAL A 89 -10.21 1.19 3.90
C VAL A 89 -10.18 0.71 5.34
N ILE A 90 -10.54 1.61 6.25
CA ILE A 90 -10.79 1.30 7.66
C ILE A 90 -12.28 1.25 7.93
N THR A 91 -12.66 0.49 8.97
CA THR A 91 -14.04 0.44 9.46
C THR A 91 -14.05 0.99 10.88
N ALA A 92 -14.62 2.16 11.05
CA ALA A 92 -14.66 2.82 12.35
C ALA A 92 -15.32 1.92 13.40
N THR A 93 -14.72 1.83 14.57
CA THR A 93 -15.32 1.22 15.76
C THR A 93 -16.09 2.24 16.59
N GLY A 94 -15.97 3.52 16.26
CA GLY A 94 -16.64 4.66 16.84
C GLY A 94 -15.88 5.95 16.59
N GLY A 95 -16.32 7.01 17.23
CA GLY A 95 -15.69 8.32 17.16
C GLY A 95 -16.60 9.42 17.66
N SER A 96 -16.25 10.66 17.35
CA SER A 96 -17.01 11.87 17.70
C SER A 96 -17.26 12.68 16.43
N THR A 97 -17.59 13.93 16.57
CA THR A 97 -17.67 14.88 15.45
C THR A 97 -16.29 15.35 14.95
N THR A 98 -15.21 15.03 15.66
CA THR A 98 -13.84 15.42 15.29
C THR A 98 -12.86 14.25 15.30
N THR A 99 -13.32 13.04 15.61
CA THR A 99 -12.44 11.87 15.70
C THR A 99 -13.03 10.64 15.01
N VAL A 100 -12.16 9.81 14.45
CA VAL A 100 -12.47 8.48 13.88
C VAL A 100 -11.55 7.47 14.56
N ALA A 101 -12.11 6.44 15.20
CA ALA A 101 -11.34 5.37 15.83
C ALA A 101 -11.58 4.03 15.11
N ASP A 102 -10.51 3.25 14.93
CA ASP A 102 -10.59 1.88 14.45
C ASP A 102 -9.64 0.97 15.26
N THR A 103 -10.20 0.23 16.19
CA THR A 103 -9.43 -0.67 17.06
C THR A 103 -8.82 -1.88 16.33
N ALA A 104 -9.26 -2.16 15.10
CA ALA A 104 -8.70 -3.23 14.27
C ALA A 104 -7.38 -2.82 13.55
N LEU A 105 -7.06 -1.52 13.51
CA LEU A 105 -5.77 -1.08 12.99
C LEU A 105 -4.61 -1.71 13.76
N ALA A 106 -3.48 -1.86 13.10
CA ALA A 106 -2.21 -2.11 13.79
C ALA A 106 -1.85 -0.91 14.69
N THR A 107 -0.96 -1.13 15.65
CA THR A 107 -0.44 -0.04 16.48
C THR A 107 0.66 0.68 15.71
N PHE A 108 0.38 1.88 15.24
CA PHE A 108 1.35 2.80 14.69
C PHE A 108 1.83 3.76 15.77
N ALA A 109 2.94 4.45 15.52
CA ALA A 109 3.40 5.50 16.43
C ALA A 109 2.38 6.65 16.49
N ASP A 110 2.40 7.41 17.58
CA ASP A 110 1.68 8.68 17.65
C ASP A 110 2.14 9.57 16.49
N ASP A 111 1.27 10.41 15.99
CA ASP A 111 1.49 11.34 14.87
C ASP A 111 1.74 10.67 13.50
N ALA A 112 1.73 9.33 13.41
CA ALA A 112 2.09 8.61 12.19
C ALA A 112 1.26 9.00 10.96
N PHE A 113 0.04 9.47 11.14
CA PHE A 113 -0.87 9.87 10.07
C PHE A 113 -1.09 11.37 9.95
N ASN A 114 -0.38 12.20 10.74
CA ASN A 114 -0.53 13.65 10.73
C ASN A 114 -0.19 14.22 9.34
N GLY A 115 -1.09 15.07 8.80
CA GLY A 115 -1.01 15.60 7.44
C GLY A 115 -1.50 14.61 6.37
N GLY A 116 -1.99 13.45 6.76
CA GLY A 116 -2.74 12.54 5.90
C GLY A 116 -4.19 12.97 5.73
N VAL A 117 -4.98 12.13 5.07
CA VAL A 117 -6.38 12.42 4.73
C VAL A 117 -7.26 11.20 4.95
N LEU A 118 -8.49 11.42 5.46
CA LEU A 118 -9.58 10.46 5.47
C LEU A 118 -10.66 10.87 4.47
N LYS A 119 -11.20 9.92 3.72
CA LYS A 119 -12.36 10.12 2.84
C LYS A 119 -13.49 9.18 3.25
N LEU A 120 -14.64 9.74 3.55
CA LEU A 120 -15.84 8.97 3.90
C LEU A 120 -16.34 8.20 2.67
N VAL A 121 -16.39 6.86 2.75
CA VAL A 121 -16.80 6.01 1.62
C VAL A 121 -18.09 5.24 1.88
N ALA A 122 -18.42 4.97 3.14
CA ALA A 122 -19.72 4.38 3.49
C ALA A 122 -20.15 4.79 4.90
N ARG A 123 -21.44 4.80 5.14
CA ARG A 123 -22.05 5.05 6.45
C ARG A 123 -22.99 3.93 6.82
N THR A 124 -23.03 3.60 8.11
CA THR A 124 -24.07 2.71 8.64
C THR A 124 -25.40 3.44 8.81
N ALA A 125 -26.47 2.69 8.89
CA ALA A 125 -27.81 3.24 9.12
C ALA A 125 -27.94 3.94 10.50
N SER A 126 -27.08 3.59 11.45
CA SER A 126 -27.02 4.19 12.79
C SER A 126 -26.12 5.42 12.87
N SER A 127 -25.40 5.76 11.79
CA SER A 127 -24.53 6.93 11.77
C SER A 127 -25.34 8.22 11.83
N THR A 128 -24.97 9.10 12.75
CA THR A 128 -25.49 10.48 12.82
C THR A 128 -24.67 11.46 11.96
N ASN A 129 -23.52 11.00 11.44
CA ASN A 129 -22.72 11.76 10.49
C ASN A 129 -23.49 11.90 9.16
N SER A 130 -24.06 13.07 8.92
CA SER A 130 -24.82 13.37 7.69
C SER A 130 -23.94 13.87 6.53
N GLY A 131 -22.60 13.89 6.69
CA GLY A 131 -21.66 14.29 5.65
C GLY A 131 -21.86 13.49 4.36
N ALA A 132 -21.65 14.10 3.21
CA ALA A 132 -21.78 13.42 1.93
C ALA A 132 -20.70 12.31 1.78
N ILE A 133 -21.07 11.17 1.19
CA ILE A 133 -20.09 10.18 0.77
C ILE A 133 -19.14 10.85 -0.24
N GLY A 134 -17.84 10.60 -0.05
CA GLY A 134 -16.76 11.24 -0.82
C GLY A 134 -16.19 12.50 -0.15
N THR A 135 -16.77 12.98 0.96
CA THR A 135 -16.18 14.10 1.71
C THR A 135 -14.82 13.70 2.28
N VAL A 136 -13.90 14.63 2.18
CA VAL A 136 -12.48 14.46 2.53
C VAL A 136 -12.18 15.32 3.76
N TYR A 137 -11.43 14.76 4.71
CA TYR A 137 -11.06 15.39 5.97
C TYR A 137 -9.55 15.26 6.16
N GLY A 138 -8.87 16.34 6.51
CA GLY A 138 -7.46 16.32 6.91
C GLY A 138 -7.30 15.65 8.28
N ILE A 139 -6.16 15.02 8.49
CA ILE A 139 -5.79 14.42 9.79
C ILE A 139 -4.82 15.38 10.47
N SER A 140 -5.25 16.00 11.56
CA SER A 140 -4.42 16.89 12.38
C SER A 140 -3.57 16.13 13.39
N ASP A 141 -4.09 14.98 13.88
CA ASP A 141 -3.41 14.18 14.89
C ASP A 141 -3.80 12.71 14.77
N TYR A 142 -2.90 11.82 15.22
CA TYR A 142 -3.15 10.39 15.36
C TYR A 142 -2.58 9.90 16.68
N THR A 143 -3.43 9.30 17.49
CA THR A 143 -3.04 8.65 18.76
C THR A 143 -2.93 7.15 18.56
N GLY A 144 -1.70 6.60 18.56
CA GLY A 144 -1.42 5.19 18.27
C GLY A 144 -2.00 4.23 19.31
N THR A 145 -1.99 4.61 20.60
CA THR A 145 -2.51 3.75 21.68
C THR A 145 -4.01 3.52 21.59
N SER A 146 -4.79 4.56 21.22
CA SER A 146 -6.24 4.48 21.02
C SER A 146 -6.63 4.21 19.56
N LYS A 147 -5.66 4.23 18.63
CA LYS A 147 -5.88 4.06 17.18
C LYS A 147 -6.92 5.04 16.64
N THR A 148 -6.77 6.30 17.04
CA THR A 148 -7.75 7.36 16.82
C THR A 148 -7.14 8.45 15.95
N PHE A 149 -7.81 8.78 14.87
CA PHE A 149 -7.53 9.94 14.03
C PHE A 149 -8.30 11.13 14.53
N THR A 150 -7.64 12.26 14.74
CA THR A 150 -8.25 13.58 15.00
C THR A 150 -8.28 14.35 13.69
N LEU A 151 -9.40 14.96 13.38
CA LEU A 151 -9.63 15.64 12.11
C LEU A 151 -9.44 17.14 12.24
N ASP A 152 -8.99 17.78 11.16
CA ASP A 152 -8.87 19.24 11.06
C ASP A 152 -10.24 19.94 11.06
N GLU A 153 -11.27 19.22 10.61
CA GLU A 153 -12.61 19.76 10.43
C GLU A 153 -13.63 18.95 11.25
N THR A 154 -14.72 19.60 11.58
CA THR A 154 -15.83 18.96 12.28
C THR A 154 -16.72 18.22 11.29
N LEU A 155 -16.97 16.95 11.55
CA LEU A 155 -17.93 16.13 10.84
C LEU A 155 -19.37 16.65 11.06
N ALA A 156 -20.25 16.42 10.11
CA ALA A 156 -21.67 16.79 10.17
C ALA A 156 -22.50 15.97 11.19
N GLY A 157 -21.85 15.17 12.02
CA GLY A 157 -22.40 14.35 13.08
C GLY A 157 -21.35 13.35 13.59
N ALA A 158 -21.64 12.65 14.67
CA ALA A 158 -20.70 11.72 15.27
C ALA A 158 -20.52 10.46 14.39
N VAL A 159 -19.29 9.95 14.36
CA VAL A 159 -18.93 8.69 13.70
C VAL A 159 -19.56 7.52 14.44
N ALA A 160 -20.21 6.63 13.71
CA ALA A 160 -20.74 5.38 14.24
C ALA A 160 -19.81 4.19 13.92
N ALA A 161 -19.92 3.17 14.76
CA ALA A 161 -19.29 1.89 14.44
C ALA A 161 -19.84 1.33 13.11
N GLY A 162 -18.92 0.93 12.22
CA GLY A 162 -19.22 0.44 10.90
C GLY A 162 -19.16 1.50 9.78
N ASP A 163 -19.03 2.80 10.09
CA ASP A 163 -18.71 3.81 9.07
C ASP A 163 -17.35 3.49 8.45
N GLN A 164 -17.20 3.68 7.13
CA GLN A 164 -15.97 3.32 6.42
C GLN A 164 -15.28 4.54 5.83
N TYR A 165 -13.97 4.56 5.95
CA TYR A 165 -13.11 5.63 5.44
C TYR A 165 -11.93 5.06 4.66
N GLU A 166 -11.65 5.62 3.49
CA GLU A 166 -10.36 5.47 2.83
C GLU A 166 -9.31 6.28 3.58
N VAL A 167 -8.14 5.70 3.82
CA VAL A 167 -7.01 6.36 4.49
C VAL A 167 -5.93 6.67 3.48
N TYR A 168 -5.50 7.92 3.45
CA TYR A 168 -4.39 8.40 2.64
C TYR A 168 -3.27 8.85 3.57
N PRO A 169 -2.27 7.97 3.82
CA PRO A 169 -1.17 8.31 4.71
C PRO A 169 -0.38 9.52 4.21
N PRO A 170 0.35 10.24 5.06
CA PRO A 170 1.13 11.42 4.64
C PRO A 170 2.09 11.09 3.50
N ILE A 171 2.28 12.03 2.58
CA ILE A 171 3.28 11.89 1.52
C ILE A 171 4.67 11.81 2.15
N GLY A 172 5.48 10.85 1.72
CA GLY A 172 6.79 10.54 2.30
C GLY A 172 6.76 9.46 3.37
N SER A 173 5.59 9.11 3.91
CA SER A 173 5.47 8.06 4.91
C SER A 173 5.70 6.66 4.32
N SER A 174 6.14 5.74 5.18
CA SER A 174 6.32 4.31 4.87
C SER A 174 5.53 3.48 5.89
N LEU A 175 4.21 3.68 5.90
CA LEU A 175 3.29 3.09 6.87
C LEU A 175 2.53 1.91 6.27
N GLY A 176 2.22 0.92 7.11
CA GLY A 176 1.40 -0.23 6.73
C GLY A 176 2.20 -1.46 6.35
N SER A 177 1.58 -2.34 5.62
CA SER A 177 2.16 -3.59 5.10
C SER A 177 1.47 -3.97 3.79
N LEU A 178 1.95 -5.00 3.13
CA LEU A 178 1.23 -5.59 2.00
C LEU A 178 0.12 -6.51 2.50
N ASP A 179 -0.96 -6.59 1.76
CA ASP A 179 -2.02 -7.58 2.00
C ASP A 179 -1.54 -9.02 1.70
N THR A 180 -2.40 -10.00 1.86
CA THR A 180 -2.08 -11.42 1.61
C THR A 180 -1.70 -11.70 0.16
N ASN A 181 -2.21 -10.91 -0.79
CA ASN A 181 -1.90 -11.03 -2.21
C ASN A 181 -0.65 -10.25 -2.62
N ARG A 182 -0.08 -9.43 -1.74
CA ARG A 182 1.10 -8.56 -1.98
C ARG A 182 0.89 -7.51 -3.08
N ASP A 183 -0.35 -7.14 -3.37
CA ASP A 183 -0.70 -6.18 -4.41
C ASP A 183 -1.41 -4.91 -3.90
N ARG A 184 -1.62 -4.79 -2.58
CA ARG A 184 -2.28 -3.66 -1.93
C ARG A 184 -1.59 -3.27 -0.64
N LEU A 185 -1.71 -2.00 -0.27
CA LEU A 185 -1.39 -1.53 1.06
C LEU A 185 -2.53 -1.89 2.03
N THR A 186 -2.18 -2.34 3.23
CA THR A 186 -3.10 -2.54 4.35
C THR A 186 -2.56 -1.89 5.61
N LEU A 187 -3.44 -1.49 6.51
CA LEU A 187 -3.11 -0.92 7.82
C LEU A 187 -3.39 -1.90 8.97
N GLY A 188 -3.76 -3.14 8.67
CA GLY A 188 -3.99 -4.19 9.66
C GLY A 188 -2.71 -4.77 10.30
N SER A 189 -1.54 -4.48 9.73
CA SER A 189 -0.24 -4.81 10.29
C SER A 189 0.68 -3.61 10.13
N ALA A 190 1.40 -3.23 11.19
CA ALA A 190 2.38 -2.16 11.14
C ALA A 190 3.76 -2.74 10.87
N ALA A 191 4.40 -2.30 9.80
CA ALA A 191 5.84 -2.42 9.64
C ALA A 191 6.45 -1.06 10.00
N SER A 192 7.40 -1.07 10.92
CA SER A 192 8.10 0.17 11.33
C SER A 192 9.02 0.72 10.24
N ASP A 193 9.37 -0.10 9.29
CA ASP A 193 10.29 0.23 8.20
C ASP A 193 9.84 -0.43 6.89
N PHE A 194 8.64 -0.08 6.44
CA PHE A 194 8.07 -0.66 5.23
C PHE A 194 8.84 -0.21 3.98
N ALA A 195 9.10 -1.13 3.07
CA ALA A 195 9.97 -0.92 1.90
C ALA A 195 9.37 0.00 0.81
N LEU A 196 8.08 0.34 0.90
CA LEU A 196 7.42 1.28 0.01
C LEU A 196 7.11 2.59 0.76
N LYS A 197 7.20 3.71 0.05
CA LYS A 197 6.79 5.03 0.56
C LYS A 197 5.67 5.62 -0.28
N VAL A 198 4.80 6.36 0.36
CA VAL A 198 3.74 7.14 -0.30
C VAL A 198 4.37 8.34 -1.01
N VAL A 199 4.10 8.50 -2.30
CA VAL A 199 4.62 9.61 -3.10
C VAL A 199 3.51 10.50 -3.68
N GLY A 200 2.26 10.11 -3.52
CA GLY A 200 1.12 10.91 -3.95
C GLY A 200 -0.22 10.24 -3.66
N HIS A 201 -1.28 11.00 -3.85
CA HIS A 201 -2.67 10.57 -3.68
C HIS A 201 -3.50 10.95 -4.90
N ASP A 202 -4.43 10.08 -5.25
CA ASP A 202 -5.55 10.37 -6.16
C ASP A 202 -6.86 10.11 -5.40
N VAL A 203 -7.17 11.04 -4.51
CA VAL A 203 -8.32 10.93 -3.59
C VAL A 203 -9.64 10.75 -4.33
N PRO A 204 -9.93 11.48 -5.45
CA PRO A 204 -11.14 11.25 -6.22
C PRO A 204 -11.31 9.79 -6.67
N ASN A 205 -10.25 9.15 -7.14
CA ASN A 205 -10.27 7.79 -7.66
C ASN A 205 -9.93 6.71 -6.63
N GLY A 206 -9.77 7.07 -5.34
CA GLY A 206 -9.51 6.11 -4.28
C GLY A 206 -8.14 5.43 -4.37
N ARG A 207 -7.11 6.15 -4.85
CA ARG A 207 -5.77 5.58 -5.09
C ARG A 207 -4.68 6.30 -4.31
N ILE A 208 -3.67 5.53 -3.92
CA ILE A 208 -2.39 6.03 -3.44
C ILE A 208 -1.29 5.65 -4.41
N TYR A 209 -0.28 6.50 -4.50
CA TYR A 209 0.91 6.27 -5.31
C TYR A 209 2.07 5.91 -4.41
N LEU A 210 2.70 4.79 -4.70
CA LEU A 210 3.80 4.22 -3.93
C LEU A 210 5.06 4.14 -4.80
N MET A 211 6.21 4.25 -4.15
CA MET A 211 7.52 4.03 -4.76
C MET A 211 8.38 3.20 -3.80
N ALA A 212 9.34 2.46 -4.33
CA ALA A 212 10.32 1.80 -3.49
C ALA A 212 11.07 2.83 -2.61
N LYS A 213 11.11 2.58 -1.30
CA LYS A 213 11.99 3.29 -0.36
C LYS A 213 13.40 2.73 -0.45
N ILE A 214 13.50 1.40 -0.51
CA ILE A 214 14.73 0.64 -0.67
C ILE A 214 14.56 -0.22 -1.91
N HIS A 215 15.38 0.03 -2.93
CA HIS A 215 15.35 -0.72 -4.18
C HIS A 215 16.69 -1.42 -4.39
N ILE A 216 16.65 -2.65 -4.95
CA ILE A 216 17.85 -3.49 -5.11
C ILE A 216 18.93 -2.85 -5.99
N TYR A 217 18.51 -2.01 -6.95
CA TYR A 217 19.42 -1.29 -7.85
C TYR A 217 19.57 0.20 -7.53
N ALA A 218 18.92 0.69 -6.46
CA ALA A 218 19.24 2.04 -6.00
C ALA A 218 20.65 2.03 -5.46
N SER A 219 21.57 2.75 -6.11
CA SER A 219 22.81 3.11 -5.45
C SER A 219 22.44 3.77 -4.13
N SER A 220 23.06 3.35 -3.04
CA SER A 220 23.01 4.09 -1.79
C SER A 220 23.60 5.48 -2.07
N ALA A 221 22.77 6.39 -2.57
CA ALA A 221 23.09 7.79 -2.60
C ALA A 221 22.99 8.26 -1.15
N GLU A 222 24.13 8.62 -0.61
CA GLU A 222 24.39 9.24 0.68
C GLU A 222 23.43 10.41 0.98
#